data_824559fcac4781fa156f4678ca0a00fc
#
_entry.id   824559fcac4781fa156f4678ca0a00fc
#
_cell.length_a   1.000
_cell.length_b   1.000
_cell.length_c   1.000
_cell.angle_alpha   90.00
_cell.angle_beta   90.00
_cell.angle_gamma   90.00
#
_symmetry.space_group_name_H-M   'P 1'
#
loop_
_entity.id
_entity.type
_entity.pdbx_description
1 polymer ?
#
loop_
_entity_poly.entity_id
_entity_poly.type
_entity_poly.pdbx_seq_one_letter_code
_entity_poly.pdbx_strand_id
1 'polypeptide(L)'
;MVFTKRLRDRIRSGRIRCSIRIWTRPHVKVGGRYPMDDGHIVVDAISALALADITHDLARESGFESVEDLLQMAKHGRGDNVYLIRFHYLPPGAWDTPKSTPRQRIRR
;
A
#
# COMPACT_ATOMS: atom_id res chain seq x y z
N MET A 1 -7.91 -2.68 -1.20
CA MET A 1 -7.30 -2.38 0.11
C MET A 1 -8.16 -1.39 0.86
N VAL A 2 -8.26 -1.58 2.15
CA VAL A 2 -9.05 -0.70 2.99
C VAL A 2 -8.13 -0.07 4.04
N PHE A 3 -8.28 1.23 4.25
CA PHE A 3 -7.51 1.98 5.25
C PHE A 3 -8.45 2.76 6.15
N THR A 4 -8.07 2.92 7.42
CA THR A 4 -8.82 3.78 8.33
C THR A 4 -8.69 5.23 7.88
N LYS A 5 -9.63 6.06 8.31
CA LYS A 5 -9.61 7.47 7.93
C LYS A 5 -8.30 8.16 8.33
N ARG A 6 -7.78 7.83 9.50
CA ARG A 6 -6.52 8.41 9.98
C ARG A 6 -5.37 8.14 8.99
N LEU A 7 -5.31 6.92 8.49
CA LEU A 7 -4.25 6.55 7.54
C LEU A 7 -4.49 7.15 6.18
N ARG A 8 -5.75 7.26 5.75
CA ARG A 8 -6.05 7.78 4.42
C ARG A 8 -5.52 9.20 4.22
N ASP A 9 -5.64 10.05 5.23
CA ASP A 9 -5.13 11.42 5.13
C ASP A 9 -3.63 11.45 4.91
N ARG A 10 -2.90 10.59 5.61
CA ARG A 10 -1.44 10.49 5.47
C ARG A 10 -1.04 9.87 4.15
N ILE A 11 -1.83 8.95 3.65
CA ILE A 11 -1.59 8.34 2.34
C ILE A 11 -1.76 9.38 1.25
N ARG A 12 -2.83 10.18 1.31
CA ARG A 12 -3.06 11.22 0.31
C ARG A 12 -1.94 12.26 0.29
N SER A 13 -1.36 12.55 1.43
CA SER A 13 -0.27 13.53 1.52
C SER A 13 1.09 12.96 1.14
N GLY A 14 1.18 11.65 0.89
CA GLY A 14 2.43 10.99 0.55
C GLY A 14 3.30 10.63 1.74
N ARG A 15 2.80 10.77 2.96
CA ARG A 15 3.55 10.39 4.16
C ARG A 15 3.60 8.90 4.36
N ILE A 16 2.55 8.19 3.97
CA ILE A 16 2.49 6.73 4.07
C ILE A 16 2.47 6.17 2.67
N ARG A 17 3.44 5.30 2.36
CA ARG A 17 3.59 4.68 1.06
C ARG A 17 3.73 3.17 1.14
N CYS A 18 3.42 2.60 2.28
CA CYS A 18 3.45 1.15 2.42
C CYS A 18 2.42 0.70 3.43
N SER A 19 2.07 -0.58 3.34
CA SER A 19 1.15 -1.21 4.26
C SER A 19 1.63 -2.63 4.49
N ILE A 20 1.44 -3.12 5.71
CA ILE A 20 1.73 -4.51 6.03
C ILE A 20 0.41 -5.21 6.25
N ARG A 21 0.23 -6.33 5.57
CA ARG A 21 -0.99 -7.11 5.63
C ARG A 21 -0.66 -8.57 5.90
N ILE A 22 -1.52 -9.21 6.68
CA ILE A 22 -1.38 -10.64 6.97
C ILE A 22 -2.55 -11.34 6.30
N TRP A 23 -2.25 -12.07 5.24
CA TRP A 23 -3.26 -12.72 4.41
C TRP A 23 -2.86 -14.15 4.13
N THR A 24 -3.80 -14.94 3.63
CA THR A 24 -3.50 -16.28 3.12
C THR A 24 -2.71 -16.15 1.82
N ARG A 25 -3.09 -15.19 0.99
CA ARG A 25 -2.42 -14.88 -0.27
C ARG A 25 -2.66 -13.40 -0.56
N PRO A 26 -1.87 -12.77 -1.45
CA PRO A 26 -2.08 -11.35 -1.73
C PRO A 26 -3.47 -11.07 -2.28
N HIS A 27 -4.11 -10.04 -1.75
CA HIS A 27 -5.41 -9.58 -2.21
C HIS A 27 -5.27 -8.46 -3.23
N VAL A 28 -4.05 -8.04 -3.53
CA VAL A 28 -3.74 -7.00 -4.50
C VAL A 28 -2.62 -7.49 -5.38
N LYS A 29 -2.37 -6.80 -6.48
CA LYS A 29 -1.30 -7.17 -7.39
C LYS A 29 -0.49 -5.94 -7.77
N VAL A 30 0.76 -6.16 -8.15
CA VAL A 30 1.63 -5.09 -8.62
C VAL A 30 1.01 -4.46 -9.87
N GLY A 31 0.98 -3.13 -9.89
CA GLY A 31 0.34 -2.39 -10.97
C GLY A 31 -1.15 -2.23 -10.82
N GLY A 32 -1.75 -2.91 -9.84
CA GLY A 32 -3.18 -2.78 -9.59
C GLY A 32 -3.55 -1.41 -9.05
N ARG A 33 -4.74 -0.96 -9.37
CA ARG A 33 -5.28 0.30 -8.90
C ARG A 33 -6.51 0.03 -8.07
N TYR A 34 -6.53 0.58 -6.86
CA TYR A 34 -7.60 0.31 -5.90
C TYR A 34 -8.16 1.63 -5.40
N PRO A 35 -9.49 1.83 -5.50
CA PRO A 35 -10.08 3.11 -5.10
C PRO A 35 -9.81 3.41 -3.62
N MET A 36 -9.49 4.66 -3.35
CA MET A 36 -9.42 5.17 -1.98
C MET A 36 -9.85 6.63 -2.01
N ASP A 37 -10.93 6.94 -1.29
CA ASP A 37 -11.54 8.27 -1.32
C ASP A 37 -11.83 8.68 -2.78
N ASP A 38 -11.35 9.84 -3.22
CA ASP A 38 -11.58 10.32 -4.57
C ASP A 38 -10.56 9.82 -5.58
N GLY A 39 -9.49 9.22 -5.10
CA GLY A 39 -8.40 8.78 -5.98
C GLY A 39 -8.20 7.28 -5.90
N HIS A 40 -6.96 6.87 -6.13
CA HIS A 40 -6.61 5.45 -6.18
C HIS A 40 -5.28 5.19 -5.51
N ILE A 41 -5.14 3.99 -4.98
CA ILE A 41 -3.84 3.45 -4.58
C ILE A 41 -3.31 2.63 -5.74
N VAL A 42 -2.08 2.89 -6.13
CA VAL A 42 -1.41 2.12 -7.17
C VAL A 42 -0.30 1.30 -6.51
N VAL A 43 -0.35 -0.01 -6.66
CA VAL A 43 0.60 -0.91 -6.00
C VAL A 43 1.89 -0.97 -6.81
N ASP A 44 3.01 -0.60 -6.17
CA ASP A 44 4.33 -0.57 -6.81
C ASP A 44 5.09 -1.86 -6.60
N ALA A 45 4.97 -2.49 -5.44
CA ALA A 45 5.71 -3.71 -5.13
C ALA A 45 5.01 -4.48 -4.02
N ILE A 46 5.20 -5.79 -4.02
CA ILE A 46 4.71 -6.67 -2.97
C ILE A 46 5.85 -7.60 -2.59
N SER A 47 6.16 -7.65 -1.29
CA SER A 47 7.22 -8.52 -0.77
C SER A 47 6.68 -9.36 0.36
N ALA A 48 7.06 -10.63 0.39
CA ALA A 48 6.74 -11.51 1.52
C ALA A 48 7.78 -11.30 2.61
N LEU A 49 7.32 -11.24 3.85
CA LEU A 49 8.19 -11.03 5.01
C LEU A 49 7.95 -12.11 6.05
N ALA A 50 8.96 -12.34 6.90
CA ALA A 50 8.74 -13.06 8.13
C ALA A 50 8.28 -12.05 9.19
N LEU A 51 7.59 -12.53 10.23
CA LEU A 51 7.17 -11.64 11.32
C LEU A 51 8.37 -10.93 11.93
N ALA A 52 9.50 -11.62 12.05
CA ALA A 52 10.71 -11.03 12.61
C ALA A 52 11.28 -9.89 11.76
N ASP A 53 10.88 -9.78 10.52
CA ASP A 53 11.35 -8.72 9.63
C ASP A 53 10.60 -7.41 9.86
N ILE A 54 9.52 -7.42 10.62
CA ILE A 54 8.75 -6.23 10.90
C ILE A 54 9.46 -5.45 12.01
N THR A 55 10.15 -4.39 11.62
CA THR A 55 10.87 -3.54 12.57
C THR A 55 9.98 -2.41 13.05
N HIS A 56 10.43 -1.75 14.12
CA HIS A 56 9.75 -0.56 14.62
C HIS A 56 9.66 0.52 13.53
N ASP A 57 10.76 0.73 12.80
CA ASP A 57 10.78 1.71 11.72
C ASP A 57 9.76 1.38 10.63
N LEU A 58 9.68 0.11 10.25
CA LEU A 58 8.71 -0.31 9.25
C LEU A 58 7.28 -0.12 9.72
N ALA A 59 7.01 -0.40 10.99
CA ALA A 59 5.70 -0.15 11.57
C ALA A 59 5.33 1.33 11.47
N ARG A 60 6.29 2.21 11.78
CA ARG A 60 6.05 3.64 11.70
C ARG A 60 5.84 4.11 10.26
N GLU A 61 6.60 3.58 9.32
CA GLU A 61 6.41 3.90 7.90
C GLU A 61 5.02 3.52 7.41
N SER A 62 4.44 2.46 7.99
CA SER A 62 3.10 2.02 7.64
C SER A 62 2.00 2.78 8.39
N GLY A 63 2.38 3.71 9.27
CA GLY A 63 1.42 4.55 9.96
C GLY A 63 1.06 4.09 11.37
N PHE A 64 1.84 3.19 11.96
CA PHE A 64 1.57 2.68 13.31
C PHE A 64 2.65 3.12 14.28
N GLU A 65 2.31 3.16 15.57
CA GLU A 65 3.24 3.62 16.59
C GLU A 65 4.19 2.50 17.04
N SER A 66 3.79 1.26 16.87
CA SER A 66 4.57 0.10 17.30
C SER A 66 4.25 -1.10 16.44
N VAL A 67 5.12 -2.11 16.54
CA VAL A 67 4.89 -3.39 15.87
C VAL A 67 3.61 -4.03 16.40
N GLU A 68 3.37 -3.96 17.70
CA GLU A 68 2.17 -4.52 18.30
C GLU A 68 0.90 -3.87 17.77
N ASP A 69 0.92 -2.54 17.64
CA ASP A 69 -0.20 -1.79 17.11
C ASP A 69 -0.48 -2.21 15.66
N LEU A 70 0.57 -2.35 14.88
CA LEU A 70 0.48 -2.79 13.49
C LEU A 70 -0.14 -4.18 13.40
N LEU A 71 0.34 -5.11 14.22
CA LEU A 71 -0.13 -6.49 14.15
C LEU A 71 -1.61 -6.63 14.50
N GLN A 72 -2.09 -5.82 15.43
CA GLN A 72 -3.51 -5.84 15.77
C GLN A 72 -4.38 -5.44 14.59
N MET A 73 -3.90 -4.50 13.78
CA MET A 73 -4.66 -4.01 12.64
C MET A 73 -4.45 -4.83 11.38
N ALA A 74 -3.29 -5.45 11.23
CA ALA A 74 -2.93 -6.14 10.00
C ALA A 74 -3.54 -7.52 9.89
N LYS A 75 -3.80 -8.18 11.02
CA LYS A 75 -4.29 -9.54 11.00
C LYS A 75 -5.81 -9.57 10.92
N HIS A 76 -6.30 -10.02 9.80
CA HIS A 76 -7.72 -10.23 9.57
C HIS A 76 -7.95 -11.63 9.05
N GLY A 77 -8.84 -12.37 9.67
CA GLY A 77 -9.16 -13.70 9.23
C GLY A 77 -8.05 -14.71 9.53
N ARG A 78 -7.83 -15.64 8.63
CA ARG A 78 -6.98 -16.81 8.88
C ARG A 78 -5.60 -16.76 8.23
N GLY A 79 -5.24 -15.63 7.63
CA GLY A 79 -3.97 -15.55 6.94
C GLY A 79 -2.79 -15.62 7.88
N ASP A 80 -1.72 -16.27 7.44
CA ASP A 80 -0.48 -16.36 8.18
C ASP A 80 0.70 -15.75 7.43
N ASN A 81 0.50 -15.36 6.18
CA ASN A 81 1.57 -14.79 5.37
C ASN A 81 1.60 -13.29 5.53
N VAL A 82 2.78 -12.75 5.77
CA VAL A 82 2.97 -11.32 5.95
C VAL A 82 3.46 -10.72 4.63
N TYR A 83 2.78 -9.68 4.19
CA TYR A 83 3.14 -8.99 2.95
C TYR A 83 3.41 -7.52 3.22
N LEU A 84 4.50 -7.01 2.67
CA LEU A 84 4.78 -5.60 2.62
C LEU A 84 4.36 -5.11 1.24
N ILE A 85 3.41 -4.18 1.22
CA ILE A 85 2.87 -3.63 -0.01
C ILE A 85 3.32 -2.20 -0.11
N ARG A 86 4.10 -1.89 -1.14
CA ARG A 86 4.51 -0.51 -1.41
C ARG A 86 3.61 0.06 -2.49
N PHE A 87 3.22 1.30 -2.30
CA PHE A 87 2.25 1.93 -3.17
C PHE A 87 2.44 3.44 -3.20
N HIS A 88 1.71 4.09 -4.07
CA HIS A 88 1.57 5.54 -4.04
C HIS A 88 0.11 5.91 -4.28
N TYR A 89 -0.24 7.11 -3.88
CA TYR A 89 -1.60 7.62 -4.07
C TYR A 89 -1.68 8.41 -5.37
N LEU A 90 -2.72 8.13 -6.12
CA LEU A 90 -3.00 8.83 -7.36
C LEU A 90 -4.24 9.70 -7.14
N PRO A 91 -4.10 11.03 -7.10
CA PRO A 91 -5.25 11.92 -6.84
C PRO A 91 -6.28 11.88 -7.96
N PRO A 92 -7.51 12.36 -7.68
CA PRO A 92 -8.52 12.43 -8.74
C PRO A 92 -8.03 13.29 -9.91
N GLY A 93 -8.28 12.84 -11.12
CA GLY A 93 -7.87 13.54 -12.30
C GLY A 93 -6.44 13.33 -12.73
N ALA A 94 -5.63 12.69 -11.89
CA ALA A 94 -4.26 12.34 -12.26
C ALA A 94 -4.25 11.01 -12.99
N TRP A 95 -3.28 10.86 -13.88
CA TRP A 95 -3.11 9.62 -14.62
C TRP A 95 -1.76 9.02 -14.30
N ASP A 96 -1.77 7.77 -13.89
CA ASP A 96 -0.56 7.01 -13.73
C ASP A 96 -0.23 6.37 -15.07
N THR A 97 0.33 7.19 -15.95
CA THR A 97 0.64 6.72 -17.29
C THR A 97 1.76 5.69 -17.24
N PRO A 98 1.69 4.69 -18.09
CA PRO A 98 2.81 3.75 -18.22
C PRO A 98 4.05 4.53 -18.60
N LYS A 99 5.10 4.19 -18.03
CA LYS A 99 6.34 4.87 -18.30
C LYS A 99 6.84 4.66 -19.66
N SER A 100 6.19 4.25 -20.32
CA SER A 100 6.57 4.18 -21.57
C SER A 100 5.83 5.11 -22.42
N THR A 101 5.70 5.51 -22.05
CA THR A 101 5.24 6.13 -22.48
C THR A 101 5.25 6.94 -22.93
N PRO A 102 5.77 7.07 -23.30
CA PRO A 102 5.60 7.84 -23.56
C PRO A 102 5.19 8.28 -24.39
N ARG A 103 5.42 8.08 -24.51
CA ARG A 103 5.05 8.20 -25.04
C ARG A 103 4.33 8.63 -25.51
N GLN A 104 4.51 8.53 -25.70
CA GLN A 104 3.93 8.62 -25.89
C GLN A 104 3.28 9.06 -26.32
N ARG A 105 3.71 9.13 -26.76
CA ARG A 105 3.29 9.36 -27.08
C ARG A 105 2.60 9.84 -27.58
N ILE A 106 2.88 9.89 -27.86
CA ILE A 106 2.37 10.06 -28.19
C ILE A 106 1.67 10.28 -28.91
N ARG A 107 1.88 10.38 -29.14
CA ARG A 107 1.38 10.32 -29.58
C ARG A 107 0.74 10.61 -30.15
N ARG A 108 1.04 10.70 -30.51
CA ARG A 108 0.65 10.68 -30.86
C ARG A 108 0.21 10.88 -31.32
#